data_a621bee16617faf791a17c9516ca6275
#
_entry.id   a621bee16617faf791a17c9516ca6275
#
_cell.length_a   1.000
_cell.length_b   1.000
_cell.length_c   1.000
_cell.angle_alpha   90.00
_cell.angle_beta   90.00
_cell.angle_gamma   90.00
#
_symmetry.space_group_name_H-M   'P 1'
#
loop_
_entity.id
_entity.type
_entity.pdbx_description
1 polymer ?
#
loop_
_entity_poly.entity_id
_entity_poly.type
_entity_poly.pdbx_seq_one_letter_code
_entity_poly.pdbx_strand_id
1 'polypeptide(L)'
;MPRILYSQLIEDPVGQALRADASCVVANLFLIPDQPEIHHQCVNNITRLKAECERHSMPLMVEPLVMRANTEAGGYMVDGDLNKIIPLVRQGVELGADIIKADPCDDISEYHRVVTVTGGVP
;
A
#
# COMPACT_ATOMS: atom_id res chain seq x y z
N MET A 1 -14.43 -4.80 11.17
CA MET A 1 -14.27 -4.29 9.80
C MET A 1 -15.57 -4.45 9.01
N PRO A 2 -15.96 -3.50 8.14
CA PRO A 2 -17.18 -3.65 7.34
C PRO A 2 -17.06 -4.83 6.38
N ARG A 3 -18.23 -5.39 5.98
CA ARG A 3 -18.28 -6.52 5.03
C ARG A 3 -17.99 -6.10 3.60
N ILE A 4 -18.16 -4.83 3.29
CA ILE A 4 -17.90 -4.26 1.96
C ILE A 4 -16.79 -3.23 2.14
N LEU A 5 -15.73 -3.42 1.37
CA LEU A 5 -14.57 -2.54 1.37
C LEU A 5 -14.47 -1.83 0.03
N TYR A 6 -13.94 -0.62 0.07
CA TYR A 6 -13.68 0.18 -1.10
C TYR A 6 -12.26 0.74 -1.06
N SER A 7 -11.67 0.91 -2.23
CA SER A 7 -10.46 1.70 -2.40
C SER A 7 -10.77 2.83 -3.39
N GLN A 8 -10.82 4.03 -2.89
CA GLN A 8 -11.14 5.22 -3.70
C GLN A 8 -10.19 6.36 -3.37
N LEU A 9 -9.84 7.12 -4.41
CA LEU A 9 -9.15 8.38 -4.22
C LEU A 9 -10.13 9.44 -3.72
N ILE A 10 -9.68 10.28 -2.79
CA ILE A 10 -10.38 11.51 -2.45
C ILE A 10 -10.32 12.48 -3.65
N GLU A 11 -11.15 13.50 -3.64
CA GLU A 11 -11.11 14.54 -4.66
C GLU A 11 -9.80 15.35 -4.58
N ASP A 12 -9.14 15.52 -5.72
CA ASP A 12 -7.91 16.33 -5.85
C ASP A 12 -6.84 16.02 -4.77
N PRO A 13 -6.39 14.74 -4.63
CA PRO A 13 -5.55 14.34 -3.49
C PRO A 13 -4.22 15.07 -3.47
N VAL A 14 -3.56 15.25 -4.61
CA VAL A 14 -2.26 15.95 -4.69
C VAL A 14 -2.44 17.44 -4.46
N GLY A 15 -3.48 18.06 -5.00
CA GLY A 15 -3.79 19.48 -4.74
C GLY A 15 -4.07 19.73 -3.26
N GLN A 16 -4.83 18.85 -2.61
CA GLN A 16 -5.06 18.94 -1.16
C GLN A 16 -3.77 18.80 -0.35
N ALA A 17 -2.91 17.84 -0.72
CA ALA A 17 -1.61 17.65 -0.08
C ALA A 17 -0.71 18.88 -0.20
N LEU A 18 -0.66 19.50 -1.38
CA LEU A 18 0.11 20.73 -1.62
C LEU A 18 -0.41 21.88 -0.75
N ARG A 19 -1.72 22.08 -0.68
CA ARG A 19 -2.31 23.13 0.17
C ARG A 19 -2.09 22.90 1.68
N ALA A 20 -1.93 21.64 2.07
CA ALA A 20 -1.65 21.27 3.46
C ALA A 20 -0.15 21.23 3.80
N ASP A 21 0.73 21.57 2.84
CA ASP A 21 2.19 21.46 2.98
C ASP A 21 2.63 20.05 3.40
N ALA A 22 1.98 19.03 2.82
CA ALA A 22 2.29 17.63 3.11
C ALA A 22 3.64 17.22 2.47
N SER A 23 4.38 16.39 3.18
CA SER A 23 5.66 15.85 2.71
C SER A 23 5.52 14.73 1.68
N CYS A 24 4.39 14.03 1.68
CA CYS A 24 4.06 12.98 0.72
C CYS A 24 2.56 12.73 0.67
N VAL A 25 2.13 12.00 -0.36
CA VAL A 25 0.80 11.40 -0.45
C VAL A 25 0.93 9.91 -0.17
N VAL A 26 0.02 9.34 0.61
CA VAL A 26 0.00 7.91 0.94
C VAL A 26 -1.15 7.22 0.22
N ALA A 27 -0.85 6.07 -0.39
CA ALA A 27 -1.85 5.19 -0.99
C ALA A 27 -1.68 3.76 -0.50
N ASN A 28 -2.81 3.11 -0.18
CA ASN A 28 -2.82 1.73 0.26
C ASN A 28 -2.79 0.76 -0.93
N LEU A 29 -2.07 -0.35 -0.76
CA LEU A 29 -2.07 -1.48 -1.70
C LEU A 29 -2.51 -2.72 -0.93
N PHE A 30 -3.82 -2.99 -0.93
CA PHE A 30 -4.39 -4.10 -0.19
C PHE A 30 -4.28 -5.43 -0.93
N LEU A 31 -3.93 -6.47 -0.19
CA LEU A 31 -4.14 -7.87 -0.56
C LEU A 31 -5.09 -8.49 0.47
N ILE A 32 -6.36 -8.68 0.08
CA ILE A 32 -7.44 -9.15 0.96
C ILE A 32 -8.00 -10.46 0.39
N PRO A 33 -8.13 -11.53 1.20
CA PRO A 33 -8.70 -12.77 0.74
C PRO A 33 -10.10 -12.56 0.16
N ASP A 34 -10.38 -13.21 -0.98
CA ASP A 34 -11.68 -13.20 -1.66
C ASP A 34 -12.16 -11.82 -2.13
N GLN A 35 -11.25 -10.82 -2.18
CA GLN A 35 -11.57 -9.45 -2.59
C GLN A 35 -10.58 -8.94 -3.69
N PRO A 36 -10.46 -9.63 -4.82
CA PRO A 36 -9.50 -9.23 -5.86
C PRO A 36 -9.82 -7.86 -6.47
N GLU A 37 -11.07 -7.42 -6.43
CA GLU A 37 -11.49 -6.10 -6.95
C GLU A 37 -10.86 -4.96 -6.16
N ILE A 38 -10.68 -5.12 -4.84
CA ILE A 38 -10.03 -4.11 -4.00
C ILE A 38 -8.56 -3.94 -4.40
N HIS A 39 -7.87 -5.05 -4.64
CA HIS A 39 -6.49 -5.02 -5.13
C HIS A 39 -6.39 -4.29 -6.47
N HIS A 40 -7.27 -4.62 -7.40
CA HIS A 40 -7.34 -3.95 -8.70
C HIS A 40 -7.61 -2.45 -8.57
N GLN A 41 -8.53 -2.05 -7.71
CA GLN A 41 -8.81 -0.63 -7.42
C GLN A 41 -7.58 0.08 -6.85
N CYS A 42 -6.84 -0.56 -5.92
CA CYS A 42 -5.61 0.00 -5.37
C CYS A 42 -4.55 0.23 -6.45
N VAL A 43 -4.32 -0.74 -7.32
CA VAL A 43 -3.37 -0.61 -8.44
C VAL A 43 -3.75 0.55 -9.36
N ASN A 44 -5.02 0.66 -9.74
CA ASN A 44 -5.51 1.77 -10.57
C ASN A 44 -5.33 3.13 -9.88
N ASN A 45 -5.65 3.21 -8.59
CA ASN A 45 -5.51 4.43 -7.81
C ASN A 45 -4.05 4.88 -7.71
N ILE A 46 -3.14 3.95 -7.43
CA ILE A 46 -1.70 4.23 -7.35
C ILE A 46 -1.17 4.71 -8.70
N THR A 47 -1.55 4.06 -9.79
CA THR A 47 -1.14 4.44 -11.15
C THR A 47 -1.58 5.87 -11.49
N ARG A 48 -2.81 6.25 -11.14
CA ARG A 48 -3.33 7.60 -11.33
C ARG A 48 -2.61 8.63 -10.47
N LEU A 49 -2.43 8.32 -9.17
CA LEU A 49 -1.70 9.17 -8.25
C LEU A 49 -0.26 9.39 -8.68
N LYS A 50 0.43 8.35 -9.15
CA LYS A 50 1.83 8.45 -9.57
C LYS A 50 2.01 9.53 -10.65
N ALA A 51 1.15 9.54 -11.66
CA ALA A 51 1.21 10.55 -12.73
C ALA A 51 1.04 11.99 -12.20
N GLU A 52 0.13 12.20 -11.23
CA GLU A 52 -0.06 13.52 -10.62
C GLU A 52 1.06 13.89 -9.66
N CYS A 53 1.52 12.96 -8.86
CA CYS A 53 2.64 13.16 -7.95
C CYS A 53 3.91 13.59 -8.70
N GLU A 54 4.23 12.94 -9.81
CA GLU A 54 5.36 13.30 -10.66
C GLU A 54 5.24 14.72 -11.22
N ARG A 55 4.05 15.10 -11.67
CA ARG A 55 3.79 16.44 -12.21
C ARG A 55 4.05 17.55 -11.21
N HIS A 56 3.85 17.29 -9.93
CA HIS A 56 3.98 18.26 -8.84
C HIS A 56 5.21 18.04 -7.94
N SER A 57 6.07 17.08 -8.29
CA SER A 57 7.21 16.69 -7.46
C SER A 57 6.81 16.31 -6.03
N MET A 58 5.63 15.72 -5.88
CA MET A 58 5.10 15.22 -4.61
C MET A 58 5.51 13.76 -4.44
N PRO A 59 6.23 13.39 -3.37
CA PRO A 59 6.57 11.99 -3.12
C PRO A 59 5.31 11.12 -2.92
N LEU A 60 5.31 9.94 -3.51
CA LEU A 60 4.26 8.93 -3.33
C LEU A 60 4.75 7.83 -2.39
N MET A 61 4.12 7.70 -1.23
CA MET A 61 4.30 6.57 -0.33
C MET A 61 3.23 5.53 -0.62
N VAL A 62 3.66 4.29 -0.83
CA VAL A 62 2.73 3.15 -0.95
C VAL A 62 2.81 2.30 0.32
N GLU A 63 1.65 1.98 0.87
CA GLU A 63 1.50 1.13 2.05
C GLU A 63 0.93 -0.24 1.61
N PRO A 64 1.79 -1.26 1.40
CA PRO A 64 1.36 -2.61 1.12
C PRO A 64 0.77 -3.25 2.39
N LEU A 65 -0.47 -3.70 2.31
CA LEU A 65 -1.22 -4.25 3.44
C LEU A 65 -1.74 -5.65 3.09
N VAL A 66 -1.10 -6.67 3.63
CA VAL A 66 -1.59 -8.06 3.54
C VAL A 66 -2.58 -8.30 4.68
N MET A 67 -3.77 -8.75 4.31
CA MET A 67 -4.84 -9.00 5.27
C MET A 67 -5.22 -10.48 5.27
N ARG A 68 -5.73 -10.95 6.41
CA ARG A 68 -6.33 -12.27 6.57
C ARG A 68 -7.69 -12.16 7.23
N ALA A 69 -8.52 -13.18 7.07
CA ALA A 69 -9.79 -13.23 7.78
C ALA A 69 -9.58 -13.25 9.29
N ASN A 70 -10.36 -12.45 10.01
CA ASN A 70 -10.45 -12.50 11.46
C ASN A 70 -11.62 -13.40 11.86
N THR A 71 -11.34 -14.65 12.17
CA THR A 71 -12.34 -15.67 12.48
C THR A 71 -12.99 -15.48 13.86
N GLU A 72 -12.34 -14.75 14.76
CA GLU A 72 -12.84 -14.50 16.12
C GLU A 72 -13.78 -13.29 16.17
N ALA A 73 -13.31 -12.15 15.63
CA ALA A 73 -14.05 -10.89 15.70
C ALA A 73 -14.82 -10.54 14.41
N GLY A 74 -14.65 -11.33 13.35
CA GLY A 74 -15.18 -11.03 12.02
C GLY A 74 -14.37 -10.00 11.25
N GLY A 75 -14.57 -9.92 9.94
CA GLY A 75 -13.82 -9.03 9.06
C GLY A 75 -12.40 -9.51 8.82
N TYR A 76 -11.45 -8.57 8.78
CA TYR A 76 -10.06 -8.83 8.44
C TYR A 76 -9.10 -8.28 9.48
N MET A 77 -7.90 -8.83 9.51
CA MET A 77 -6.78 -8.37 10.32
C MET A 77 -5.49 -8.47 9.52
N VAL A 78 -4.44 -7.79 9.96
CA VAL A 78 -3.13 -7.82 9.31
C VAL A 78 -2.58 -9.25 9.32
N ASP A 79 -1.97 -9.64 8.21
CA ASP A 79 -1.29 -10.92 8.03
C ASP A 79 0.21 -10.69 7.90
N GLY A 80 0.98 -11.21 8.85
CA GLY A 80 2.44 -11.11 8.88
C GLY A 80 3.17 -12.15 8.01
N ASP A 81 2.48 -12.85 7.12
CA ASP A 81 3.07 -13.86 6.24
C ASP A 81 4.04 -13.23 5.24
N LEU A 82 5.33 -13.50 5.44
CA LEU A 82 6.41 -12.96 4.64
C LEU A 82 6.29 -13.34 3.15
N ASN A 83 5.77 -14.52 2.83
CA ASN A 83 5.59 -14.97 1.45
C ASN A 83 4.54 -14.15 0.68
N LYS A 84 3.67 -13.47 1.39
CA LYS A 84 2.68 -12.54 0.81
C LYS A 84 3.18 -11.10 0.85
N ILE A 85 3.88 -10.71 1.91
CA ILE A 85 4.41 -9.34 2.08
C ILE A 85 5.45 -9.03 1.00
N ILE A 86 6.41 -9.91 0.76
CA ILE A 86 7.50 -9.68 -0.20
C ILE A 86 6.97 -9.37 -1.61
N PRO A 87 6.09 -10.17 -2.22
CA PRO A 87 5.58 -9.84 -3.55
C PRO A 87 4.77 -8.55 -3.58
N LEU A 88 4.00 -8.28 -2.54
CA LEU A 88 3.18 -7.07 -2.48
C LEU A 88 4.03 -5.80 -2.35
N VAL A 89 5.09 -5.85 -1.53
CA VAL A 89 6.09 -4.77 -1.42
C VAL A 89 6.76 -4.54 -2.77
N ARG A 90 7.19 -5.60 -3.44
CA ARG A 90 7.80 -5.49 -4.77
C ARG A 90 6.85 -4.87 -5.79
N GLN A 91 5.58 -5.23 -5.76
CA GLN A 91 4.57 -4.61 -6.61
C GLN A 91 4.45 -3.11 -6.34
N GLY A 92 4.44 -2.69 -5.07
CA GLY A 92 4.44 -1.27 -4.70
C GLY A 92 5.62 -0.50 -5.28
N VAL A 93 6.81 -1.08 -5.24
CA VAL A 93 8.01 -0.51 -5.86
C VAL A 93 7.83 -0.38 -7.37
N GLU A 94 7.38 -1.42 -8.04
CA GLU A 94 7.19 -1.43 -9.50
C GLU A 94 6.08 -0.50 -9.97
N LEU A 95 5.09 -0.21 -9.13
CA LEU A 95 4.07 0.80 -9.40
C LEU A 95 4.60 2.24 -9.29
N GLY A 96 5.84 2.41 -8.85
CA GLY A 96 6.53 3.69 -8.82
C GLY A 96 6.52 4.40 -7.47
N ALA A 97 6.36 3.68 -6.36
CA ALA A 97 6.50 4.25 -5.03
C ALA A 97 7.87 4.92 -4.85
N ASP A 98 7.87 6.11 -4.28
CA ASP A 98 9.09 6.80 -3.83
C ASP A 98 9.47 6.36 -2.40
N ILE A 99 8.48 5.91 -1.63
CA ILE A 99 8.64 5.40 -0.26
C ILE A 99 7.72 4.19 -0.09
N ILE A 100 8.20 3.16 0.61
CA ILE A 100 7.40 2.00 0.99
C ILE A 100 7.18 1.99 2.51
N LYS A 101 5.93 1.95 2.93
CA LYS A 101 5.55 1.76 4.33
C LYS A 101 5.04 0.33 4.52
N ALA A 102 5.97 -0.61 4.68
CA ALA A 102 5.61 -2.02 4.85
C ALA A 102 5.35 -2.36 6.33
N ASP A 103 4.33 -3.18 6.55
CA ASP A 103 4.06 -3.73 7.88
C ASP A 103 5.14 -4.74 8.30
N PRO A 104 5.35 -4.94 9.60
CA PRO A 104 6.25 -5.98 10.10
C PRO A 104 5.72 -7.37 9.74
N CYS A 105 6.64 -8.32 9.51
CA CYS A 105 6.30 -9.74 9.38
C CYS A 105 6.27 -10.42 10.75
N ASP A 106 5.72 -11.64 10.80
CA ASP A 106 5.58 -12.42 12.04
C ASP A 106 6.95 -12.75 12.66
N ASP A 107 7.96 -13.04 11.84
CA ASP A 107 9.33 -13.23 12.28
C ASP A 107 10.19 -12.00 11.94
N ILE A 108 10.42 -11.17 12.95
CA ILE A 108 11.18 -9.92 12.78
C ILE A 108 12.64 -10.17 12.33
N SER A 109 13.22 -11.33 12.61
CA SER A 109 14.56 -11.67 12.17
C SER A 109 14.68 -11.79 10.65
N GLU A 110 13.56 -12.08 9.98
CA GLU A 110 13.44 -12.19 8.51
C GLU A 110 13.07 -10.87 7.84
N TYR A 111 12.80 -9.79 8.59
CA TYR A 111 12.32 -8.51 8.02
C TYR A 111 13.32 -7.88 7.04
N HIS A 112 14.62 -8.18 7.18
CA HIS A 112 15.64 -7.76 6.22
C HIS A 112 15.31 -8.15 4.76
N ARG A 113 14.56 -9.24 4.56
CA ARG A 113 14.11 -9.68 3.22
C ARG A 113 13.08 -8.75 2.62
N VAL A 114 12.22 -8.15 3.45
CA VAL A 114 11.27 -7.11 3.04
C VAL A 114 12.03 -5.87 2.57
N VAL A 115 13.04 -5.46 3.32
CA VAL A 115 13.91 -4.32 2.94
C VAL A 115 14.67 -4.62 1.65
N THR A 116 15.22 -5.83 1.52
CA THR A 116 15.99 -6.22 0.32
C THR A 116 15.15 -6.14 -0.96
N VAL A 117 13.88 -6.56 -0.90
CA VAL A 117 13.02 -6.60 -2.10
C VAL A 117 12.67 -5.20 -2.64
N THR A 118 12.82 -4.15 -1.84
CA THR A 118 12.58 -2.77 -2.30
C THR A 118 13.61 -2.30 -3.33
N GLY A 119 14.77 -2.97 -3.40
CA GLY A 119 15.83 -2.57 -4.34
C GLY A 119 16.42 -1.19 -4.06
N GLY A 120 16.34 -0.72 -2.81
CA GLY A 120 16.87 0.58 -2.37
C GLY A 120 15.82 1.70 -2.28
N VAL A 121 14.56 1.42 -2.56
CA VAL A 121 13.48 2.36 -2.25
C VAL A 121 13.29 2.39 -0.72
N PRO A 122 13.37 3.58 -0.08
CA PRO A 122 13.22 3.72 1.37
C PRO A 122 11.83 3.35 1.89
#